data_dc4150248ce8743e7038377abbd5123e
#
_entry.id   dc4150248ce8743e7038377abbd5123e
#
_cell.length_a   1.000
_cell.length_b   1.000
_cell.length_c   1.000
_cell.angle_alpha   90.00
_cell.angle_beta   90.00
_cell.angle_gamma   90.00
#
_symmetry.space_group_name_H-M   'P 1'
#
loop_
_entity.id
_entity.type
_entity.pdbx_description
1 polymer ?
#
loop_
_entity_poly.entity_id
_entity_poly.type
_entity_poly.pdbx_seq_one_letter_code
_entity_poly.pdbx_strand_id
1 'polypeptide(L)'
;MPTIDADTHVIETEHTWDYMEESEAKFRPVLVSPENDPRQFWLIDGRIFSTRTNMNRSIPPSTLELRDIEARLRHMDDLGVDIQVLYPSLFLRPLTSRPEVELAICRSYNR
;
A
#
# COMPACT_ATOMS: atom_id res chain seq x y z
N MET A 1 4.10 20.23 22.57
CA MET A 1 4.75 18.97 22.20
C MET A 1 4.05 18.38 20.99
N PRO A 2 4.77 17.96 19.95
CA PRO A 2 4.14 17.31 18.81
C PRO A 2 3.55 15.95 19.18
N THR A 3 2.41 15.63 18.59
CA THR A 3 1.77 14.32 18.69
C THR A 3 2.21 13.46 17.50
N ILE A 4 2.75 12.29 17.80
CA ILE A 4 3.28 11.36 16.79
C ILE A 4 2.41 10.10 16.76
N ASP A 5 1.83 9.80 15.62
CA ASP A 5 1.21 8.50 15.34
C ASP A 5 2.26 7.58 14.72
N ALA A 6 2.71 6.60 15.48
CA ALA A 6 3.78 5.69 15.08
C ALA A 6 3.27 4.37 14.48
N ASP A 7 1.98 4.24 14.23
CA ASP A 7 1.37 3.02 13.71
C ASP A 7 0.32 3.35 12.63
N THR A 8 0.74 4.10 11.64
CA THR A 8 -0.11 4.50 10.53
C THR A 8 0.22 3.69 9.29
N HIS A 9 -0.81 3.28 8.54
CA HIS A 9 -0.65 2.49 7.33
C HIS A 9 -1.08 3.25 6.08
N VAL A 10 -0.41 2.93 4.98
CA VAL A 10 -0.80 3.33 3.62
C VAL A 10 -1.24 2.08 2.87
N ILE A 11 -2.33 2.20 2.13
CA ILE A 11 -2.85 1.12 1.30
C ILE A 11 -2.26 1.23 -0.09
N GLU A 12 -1.59 0.18 -0.52
CA GLU A 12 -1.04 0.08 -1.84
C GLU A 12 -2.15 -0.07 -2.89
N THR A 13 -1.94 0.58 -4.02
CA THR A 13 -2.81 0.51 -5.20
C THR A 13 -2.01 0.05 -6.40
N GLU A 14 -2.66 -0.16 -7.54
CA GLU A 14 -1.95 -0.44 -8.79
C GLU A 14 -0.95 0.65 -9.15
N HIS A 15 -1.23 1.90 -8.78
CA HIS A 15 -0.34 3.04 -9.01
C HIS A 15 0.93 3.03 -8.16
N THR A 16 0.96 2.30 -7.07
CA THR A 16 2.17 2.10 -6.27
C THR A 16 3.30 1.48 -7.11
N TRP A 17 2.95 0.71 -8.13
CA TRP A 17 3.88 -0.02 -8.98
C TRP A 17 4.23 0.70 -10.29
N ASP A 18 3.70 1.90 -10.51
CA ASP A 18 4.00 2.70 -11.70
C ASP A 18 5.45 3.22 -11.73
N TYR A 19 6.13 3.17 -10.59
CA TYR A 19 7.53 3.59 -10.44
C TYR A 19 8.55 2.48 -10.69
N MET A 20 8.11 1.28 -11.06
CA MET A 20 9.01 0.20 -11.47
C MET A 20 9.73 0.56 -12.77
N GLU A 21 11.00 0.18 -12.85
CA GLU A 21 11.76 0.31 -14.09
C GLU A 21 11.26 -0.69 -15.14
N GLU A 22 11.50 -0.40 -16.41
CA GLU A 22 11.06 -1.25 -17.52
C GLU A 22 11.58 -2.70 -17.38
N SER A 23 12.83 -2.86 -16.94
CA SER A 23 13.43 -4.18 -16.68
C SER A 23 12.78 -4.95 -15.54
N GLU A 24 12.08 -4.25 -14.65
CA GLU A 24 11.40 -4.80 -13.47
C GLU A 24 9.90 -5.02 -13.69
N ALA A 25 9.36 -4.58 -14.84
CA ALA A 25 7.91 -4.64 -15.14
C ALA A 25 7.33 -6.05 -15.04
N LYS A 26 8.13 -7.08 -15.31
CA LYS A 26 7.76 -8.49 -15.15
C LYS A 26 7.47 -8.90 -13.70
N PHE A 27 7.94 -8.12 -12.73
CA PHE A 27 7.71 -8.36 -11.30
C PHE A 27 6.54 -7.58 -10.73
N ARG A 28 5.89 -6.75 -11.55
CA ARG A 28 4.79 -5.89 -11.12
C ARG A 28 3.68 -6.71 -10.47
N PRO A 29 3.30 -6.37 -9.22
CA PRO A 29 2.11 -6.92 -8.60
C PRO A 29 0.86 -6.63 -9.42
N VAL A 30 -0.04 -7.59 -9.52
CA VAL A 30 -1.28 -7.49 -10.31
C VAL A 30 -2.48 -7.78 -9.43
N LEU A 31 -3.52 -6.96 -9.54
CA LEU A 31 -4.80 -7.25 -8.93
C LEU A 31 -5.55 -8.32 -9.74
N VAL A 32 -6.01 -9.35 -9.06
CA VAL A 32 -6.79 -10.43 -9.66
C VAL A 32 -8.12 -10.58 -8.91
N SER A 33 -9.17 -10.87 -9.68
CA SER A 33 -10.50 -11.15 -9.15
C SER A 33 -10.91 -12.55 -9.62
N PRO A 34 -10.96 -13.54 -8.73
CA PRO A 34 -11.43 -14.87 -9.09
C PRO A 34 -12.88 -14.85 -9.58
N GLU A 35 -13.22 -15.75 -10.50
CA GLU A 35 -14.61 -15.96 -10.89
C GLU A 35 -15.46 -16.30 -9.64
N ASN A 36 -16.63 -15.72 -9.54
CA ASN A 36 -17.59 -15.92 -8.43
C ASN A 36 -17.13 -15.40 -7.06
N ASP A 37 -16.06 -14.61 -6.99
CA ASP A 37 -15.62 -13.96 -5.74
C ASP A 37 -15.51 -12.44 -5.97
N PRO A 38 -16.28 -11.60 -5.24
CA PRO A 38 -16.19 -10.14 -5.37
C PRO A 38 -14.90 -9.55 -4.79
N ARG A 39 -14.10 -10.35 -4.09
CA ARG A 39 -12.85 -9.88 -3.49
C ARG A 39 -11.75 -9.77 -4.52
N GLN A 40 -10.88 -8.79 -4.33
CA GLN A 40 -9.64 -8.65 -5.08
C GLN A 40 -8.46 -9.18 -4.28
N PHE A 41 -7.46 -9.69 -4.99
CA PHE A 41 -6.22 -10.20 -4.42
C PHE A 41 -5.04 -9.65 -5.19
N TRP A 42 -3.90 -9.53 -4.52
CA TRP A 42 -2.63 -9.27 -5.18
C TRP A 42 -1.98 -10.58 -5.61
N LEU A 43 -1.63 -10.67 -6.89
CA LEU A 43 -0.74 -11.70 -7.41
C LEU A 43 0.68 -11.14 -7.44
N ILE A 44 1.56 -11.69 -6.62
CA ILE A 44 2.95 -11.25 -6.48
C ILE A 44 3.86 -12.47 -6.55
N ASP A 45 4.74 -12.48 -7.53
CA ASP A 45 5.72 -13.56 -7.74
C ASP A 45 5.09 -14.97 -7.67
N GLY A 46 3.96 -15.15 -8.36
CA GLY A 46 3.23 -16.42 -8.41
C GLY A 46 2.41 -16.77 -7.16
N ARG A 47 2.33 -15.88 -6.18
CA ARG A 47 1.58 -16.07 -4.93
C ARG A 47 0.44 -15.07 -4.81
N ILE A 48 -0.63 -15.49 -4.16
CA ILE A 48 -1.83 -14.66 -3.94
C ILE A 48 -1.84 -14.12 -2.51
N PHE A 49 -2.05 -12.81 -2.39
CA PHE A 49 -2.17 -12.11 -1.11
C PHE A 49 -3.49 -11.35 -1.04
N SER A 50 -4.13 -11.35 0.11
CA SER A 50 -5.36 -10.59 0.33
C SER A 50 -5.08 -9.09 0.28
N THR A 51 -5.94 -8.33 -0.39
CA THR A 51 -5.95 -6.86 -0.32
C THR A 51 -6.60 -6.35 0.96
N ARG A 52 -7.13 -7.25 1.77
CA ARG A 52 -7.93 -6.90 2.93
C ARG A 52 -7.06 -6.31 4.03
N THR A 53 -7.35 -5.08 4.36
CA THR A 53 -6.86 -4.40 5.54
C THR A 53 -8.02 -4.14 6.50
N ASN A 54 -7.75 -4.09 7.79
CA ASN A 54 -8.72 -3.65 8.78
C ASN A 54 -8.93 -2.15 8.67
N MET A 55 -9.72 -1.74 7.67
CA MET A 55 -9.94 -0.32 7.40
C MET A 55 -11.14 0.22 8.15
N ASN A 56 -10.97 1.41 8.70
CA ASN A 56 -12.10 2.21 9.11
C ASN A 56 -12.85 2.69 7.85
N ARG A 57 -14.04 2.15 7.62
CA ARG A 57 -14.87 2.47 6.45
C ARG A 57 -15.35 3.92 6.39
N SER A 58 -15.18 4.67 7.47
CA SER A 58 -15.53 6.08 7.51
C SER A 58 -14.49 7.02 6.88
N ILE A 59 -13.30 6.50 6.60
CA ILE A 59 -12.22 7.28 5.96
C ILE A 59 -12.25 7.05 4.46
N PRO A 60 -12.26 8.12 3.63
CA PRO A 60 -12.24 7.96 2.18
C PRO A 60 -11.01 7.18 1.70
N PRO A 61 -11.16 6.27 0.72
CA PRO A 61 -10.04 5.49 0.17
C PRO A 61 -8.89 6.35 -0.33
N SER A 62 -9.17 7.49 -0.97
CA SER A 62 -8.14 8.41 -1.47
C SER A 62 -7.21 8.93 -0.38
N THR A 63 -7.71 9.08 0.85
CA THR A 63 -6.93 9.48 2.02
C THR A 63 -6.01 8.34 2.49
N LEU A 64 -6.54 7.11 2.52
CA LEU A 64 -5.80 5.92 2.95
C LEU A 64 -4.73 5.50 1.94
N GLU A 65 -4.97 5.74 0.67
CA GLU A 65 -4.08 5.41 -0.45
C GLU A 65 -3.04 6.51 -0.74
N LEU A 66 -3.08 7.62 -0.01
CA LEU A 66 -2.26 8.82 -0.25
C LEU A 66 -2.40 9.41 -1.67
N ARG A 67 -3.52 9.21 -2.33
CA ARG A 67 -3.81 9.87 -3.61
C ARG A 67 -4.20 11.33 -3.44
N ASP A 68 -4.77 11.66 -2.30
CA ASP A 68 -5.13 13.02 -1.90
C ASP A 68 -4.37 13.37 -0.62
N ILE A 69 -3.19 13.95 -0.79
CA ILE A 69 -2.31 14.32 0.32
C ILE A 69 -2.95 15.41 1.19
N GLU A 70 -3.64 16.36 0.60
CA GLU A 70 -4.31 17.43 1.35
C GLU A 70 -5.43 16.87 2.23
N ALA A 71 -6.20 15.90 1.73
CA ALA A 71 -7.22 15.21 2.52
C ALA A 71 -6.57 14.45 3.69
N ARG A 72 -5.41 13.86 3.48
CA ARG A 72 -4.65 13.18 4.54
C ARG A 72 -4.19 14.16 5.61
N LEU A 73 -3.66 15.30 5.22
CA LEU A 73 -3.21 16.34 6.16
C LEU A 73 -4.38 16.91 6.96
N ARG A 74 -5.52 17.21 6.31
CA ARG A 74 -6.73 17.64 7.03
C ARG A 74 -7.19 16.59 8.05
N HIS A 75 -7.14 15.31 7.70
CA HIS A 75 -7.50 14.23 8.63
C HIS A 75 -6.54 14.16 9.82
N MET A 76 -5.25 14.40 9.61
CA MET A 76 -4.27 14.51 10.71
C MET A 76 -4.61 15.69 11.62
N ASP A 77 -4.95 16.85 11.05
CA ASP A 77 -5.35 18.04 11.82
C ASP A 77 -6.60 17.75 12.66
N ASP A 78 -7.61 17.10 12.08
CA ASP A 78 -8.84 16.71 12.77
C ASP A 78 -8.58 15.75 13.96
N LEU A 79 -7.57 14.91 13.85
CA LEU A 79 -7.14 13.98 14.89
C LEU A 79 -6.16 14.59 15.90
N GLY A 80 -5.65 15.79 15.62
CA GLY A 80 -4.61 16.41 16.43
C GLY A 80 -3.25 15.72 16.35
N VAL A 81 -2.95 15.12 15.18
CA VAL A 81 -1.68 14.42 14.93
C VAL A 81 -0.78 15.29 14.06
N ASP A 82 0.42 15.58 14.56
CA ASP A 82 1.41 16.42 13.87
C ASP A 82 2.31 15.62 12.93
N ILE A 83 2.63 14.38 13.30
CA ILE A 83 3.56 13.52 12.57
C ILE A 83 2.97 12.10 12.48
N GLN A 84 3.02 11.51 11.29
CA GLN A 84 2.69 10.09 11.08
C GLN A 84 3.91 9.33 10.58
N VAL A 85 4.18 8.18 11.19
CA VAL A 85 5.12 7.19 10.65
C VAL A 85 4.31 6.21 9.81
N LEU A 86 4.59 6.20 8.51
CA LEU A 86 3.80 5.44 7.54
C LEU A 86 4.41 4.07 7.29
N TYR A 87 3.60 3.04 7.48
CA TYR A 87 3.96 1.66 7.17
C TYR A 87 3.15 1.14 5.98
N PRO A 88 3.72 0.28 5.14
CA PRO A 88 2.97 -0.40 4.10
C PRO A 88 1.95 -1.39 4.69
N SER A 89 0.92 -1.69 3.93
CA SER A 89 -0.06 -2.72 4.32
C SER A 89 0.36 -4.11 3.85
N LEU A 90 0.92 -4.23 2.65
CA LEU A 90 1.36 -5.51 2.09
C LEU A 90 2.64 -6.05 2.75
N PHE A 91 3.59 -5.19 3.06
CA PHE A 91 4.93 -5.57 3.53
C PHE A 91 4.99 -5.92 5.03
N LEU A 92 3.87 -6.15 5.67
CA LEU A 92 3.85 -6.66 7.04
C LEU A 92 4.38 -8.09 7.15
N ARG A 93 4.60 -8.74 6.03
CA ARG A 93 5.18 -10.08 5.90
C ARG A 93 5.99 -10.17 4.61
N PRO A 94 6.95 -11.11 4.50
CA PRO A 94 7.66 -11.34 3.25
C PRO A 94 6.69 -11.71 2.12
N LEU A 95 6.83 -11.03 0.97
CA LEU A 95 6.00 -11.26 -0.21
C LEU A 95 6.63 -12.24 -1.20
N THR A 96 7.94 -12.36 -1.18
CA THR A 96 8.71 -13.20 -2.09
C THR A 96 9.99 -13.69 -1.41
N SER A 97 10.52 -14.80 -1.89
CA SER A 97 11.84 -15.30 -1.51
C SER A 97 12.95 -14.90 -2.48
N ARG A 98 12.59 -14.20 -3.58
CA ARG A 98 13.55 -13.76 -4.61
C ARG A 98 14.00 -12.33 -4.35
N PRO A 99 15.29 -12.08 -4.05
CA PRO A 99 15.79 -10.75 -3.70
C PRO A 99 15.57 -9.70 -4.80
N GLU A 100 15.67 -10.08 -6.07
CA GLU A 100 15.45 -9.17 -7.19
C GLU A 100 14.00 -8.67 -7.28
N VAL A 101 13.04 -9.51 -6.92
CA VAL A 101 11.61 -9.14 -6.89
C VAL A 101 11.33 -8.23 -5.69
N GLU A 102 11.84 -8.60 -4.53
CA GLU A 102 11.70 -7.81 -3.31
C GLU A 102 12.29 -6.41 -3.48
N LEU A 103 13.48 -6.31 -4.06
CA LEU A 103 14.13 -5.02 -4.33
C LEU A 103 13.29 -4.15 -5.27
N ALA A 104 12.75 -4.73 -6.34
CA ALA A 104 11.92 -4.02 -7.32
C ALA A 104 10.65 -3.46 -6.66
N ILE A 105 9.97 -4.27 -5.86
CA ILE A 105 8.75 -3.88 -5.15
C ILE A 105 9.04 -2.78 -4.12
N CYS A 106 10.06 -2.96 -3.28
CA CYS A 106 10.42 -1.97 -2.27
C CYS A 106 10.86 -0.64 -2.89
N ARG A 107 11.61 -0.69 -3.98
CA ARG A 107 12.04 0.51 -4.69
C ARG A 107 10.86 1.28 -5.27
N SER A 108 9.91 0.59 -5.88
CA SER A 108 8.70 1.23 -6.42
C SER A 108 7.84 1.84 -5.32
N TYR A 109 7.67 1.14 -4.21
CA TYR A 109 6.90 1.64 -3.07
C TYR A 109 7.50 2.92 -2.46
N ASN A 110 8.83 3.02 -2.41
CA ASN A 110 9.52 4.15 -1.78
C ASN A 110 9.74 5.36 -2.70
N ARG A 111 9.32 5.30 -3.95
CA ARG A 111 9.37 6.41 -4.89
C ARG A 111 8.09 7.21 -4.90
#